data_24563ee8ea49b6dcbe84caf931394fc9
#
_entry.id   24563ee8ea49b6dcbe84caf931394fc9
#
_cell.length_a   1.000
_cell.length_b   1.000
_cell.length_c   1.000
_cell.angle_alpha   90.00
_cell.angle_beta   90.00
_cell.angle_gamma   90.00
#
_symmetry.space_group_name_H-M   'P 1'
#
loop_
_entity.id
_entity.type
_entity.pdbx_description
1 polymer ?
#
loop_
_entity_poly.entity_id
_entity_poly.type
_entity_poly.pdbx_seq_one_letter_code
_entity_poly.pdbx_strand_id
1 'polypeptide(L)'
;SMDKVKTKQVWKSLDLPTPAFEIIDEHSDLAAVIARLNSVFVKPISEGSSVGMAVASDAESLGVALIHAQKSGVPVMAEQFVRGDEYTVAILRGRSLPPIKITPESAFYDYQAKYVSGTTRFECPAPLSVDETQALQALAYAAFVASGAEVWGRVDMIRGADGWQLLEVNTVPGMTEHSLVPKAAEAAELRFIDLLDEIYLGSRELRYVA
;
A
#
# COMPACT_ATOMS: atom_id res chain seq x y z
N SER A 1 4.40 -3.21 -9.77
CA SER A 1 4.18 -2.57 -8.47
C SER A 1 4.61 -1.10 -8.44
N MET A 2 5.62 -0.67 -9.18
CA MET A 2 6.03 0.74 -9.22
C MET A 2 4.98 1.68 -9.82
N ASP A 3 4.15 1.20 -10.73
CA ASP A 3 3.02 1.93 -11.32
C ASP A 3 1.73 1.55 -10.59
N LYS A 4 1.22 2.47 -9.74
CA LYS A 4 0.00 2.25 -8.94
C LYS A 4 -1.23 2.01 -9.82
N VAL A 5 -1.33 2.71 -10.95
CA VAL A 5 -2.49 2.58 -11.86
C VAL A 5 -2.53 1.19 -12.48
N LYS A 6 -1.40 0.72 -13.03
CA LYS A 6 -1.31 -0.62 -13.62
C LYS A 6 -1.59 -1.70 -12.59
N THR A 7 -1.01 -1.59 -11.39
CA THR A 7 -1.26 -2.54 -10.30
C THR A 7 -2.75 -2.62 -9.97
N LYS A 8 -3.43 -1.48 -9.80
CA LYS A 8 -4.86 -1.43 -9.51
C LYS A 8 -5.73 -1.92 -10.67
N GLN A 9 -5.33 -1.68 -11.91
CA GLN A 9 -6.03 -2.22 -13.10
C GLN A 9 -5.97 -3.75 -13.11
N VAL A 10 -4.82 -4.34 -12.81
CA VAL A 10 -4.67 -5.79 -12.66
C VAL A 10 -5.57 -6.32 -11.54
N TRP A 11 -5.55 -5.70 -10.36
CA TRP A 11 -6.42 -6.08 -9.25
C TRP A 11 -7.90 -6.03 -9.62
N LYS A 12 -8.35 -4.95 -10.27
CA LYS A 12 -9.74 -4.83 -10.75
C LYS A 12 -10.11 -5.92 -11.76
N SER A 13 -9.20 -6.31 -12.63
CA SER A 13 -9.46 -7.38 -13.62
C SER A 13 -9.60 -8.77 -12.99
N LEU A 14 -9.17 -8.92 -11.73
CA LEU A 14 -9.24 -10.15 -10.94
C LEU A 14 -10.25 -10.02 -9.78
N ASP A 15 -11.13 -9.02 -9.81
CA ASP A 15 -12.13 -8.72 -8.79
C ASP A 15 -11.54 -8.55 -7.38
N LEU A 16 -10.25 -8.15 -7.27
CA LEU A 16 -9.63 -7.83 -5.99
C LEU A 16 -10.02 -6.40 -5.58
N PRO A 17 -10.45 -6.20 -4.31
CA PRO A 17 -10.98 -4.93 -3.84
C PRO A 17 -9.90 -3.86 -3.76
N THR A 18 -10.08 -2.75 -4.45
CA THR A 18 -9.23 -1.56 -4.39
C THR A 18 -10.08 -0.32 -4.57
N PRO A 19 -9.78 0.81 -3.91
CA PRO A 19 -10.54 2.04 -4.07
C PRO A 19 -10.66 2.45 -5.53
N ALA A 20 -11.80 3.03 -5.91
CA ALA A 20 -12.01 3.58 -7.24
C ALA A 20 -10.97 4.69 -7.50
N PHE A 21 -10.52 4.82 -8.73
CA PHE A 21 -9.50 5.80 -9.10
C PHE A 21 -9.63 6.25 -10.56
N GLU A 22 -9.12 7.44 -10.84
CA GLU A 22 -9.01 8.03 -12.17
C GLU A 22 -7.64 8.70 -12.35
N ILE A 23 -7.12 8.71 -13.58
CA ILE A 23 -5.97 9.56 -13.93
C ILE A 23 -6.52 10.96 -14.19
N ILE A 24 -5.86 11.97 -13.62
CA ILE A 24 -6.26 13.36 -13.74
C ILE A 24 -5.10 14.23 -14.23
N ASP A 25 -5.44 15.27 -14.98
CA ASP A 25 -4.53 16.27 -15.54
C ASP A 25 -5.20 17.65 -15.57
N GLU A 26 -4.53 18.64 -16.18
CA GLU A 26 -5.02 20.01 -16.31
C GLU A 26 -6.28 20.17 -17.19
N HIS A 27 -6.64 19.15 -17.96
CA HIS A 27 -7.84 19.13 -18.82
C HIS A 27 -9.00 18.39 -18.17
N SER A 28 -8.79 17.77 -17.01
CA SER A 28 -9.80 16.96 -16.32
C SER A 28 -10.89 17.85 -15.73
N ASP A 29 -12.17 17.43 -15.85
CA ASP A 29 -13.28 18.04 -15.13
C ASP A 29 -13.23 17.62 -13.65
N LEU A 30 -12.57 18.42 -12.83
CA LEU A 30 -12.33 18.15 -11.42
C LEU A 30 -13.63 18.08 -10.61
N ALA A 31 -14.66 18.84 -10.98
CA ALA A 31 -15.94 18.78 -10.32
C ALA A 31 -16.65 17.42 -10.58
N ALA A 32 -16.56 16.92 -11.83
CA ALA A 32 -17.07 15.60 -12.16
C ALA A 32 -16.28 14.47 -11.49
N VAL A 33 -14.96 14.61 -11.32
CA VAL A 33 -14.13 13.65 -10.54
C VAL A 33 -14.63 13.57 -9.10
N ILE A 34 -14.80 14.70 -8.42
CA ILE A 34 -15.33 14.74 -7.05
C ILE A 34 -16.75 14.19 -6.97
N ALA A 35 -17.62 14.49 -7.95
CA ALA A 35 -18.98 13.94 -7.98
C ALA A 35 -19.02 12.39 -8.06
N ARG A 36 -18.03 11.76 -8.72
CA ARG A 36 -17.91 10.30 -8.84
C ARG A 36 -17.23 9.65 -7.65
N LEU A 37 -16.15 10.24 -7.13
CA LEU A 37 -15.27 9.63 -6.14
C LEU A 37 -15.48 10.17 -4.72
N ASN A 38 -16.29 11.23 -4.53
CA ASN A 38 -16.46 11.99 -3.29
C ASN A 38 -15.12 12.64 -2.85
N SER A 39 -14.62 12.32 -1.67
CA SER A 39 -13.28 12.74 -1.26
C SER A 39 -12.24 11.85 -1.92
N VAL A 40 -11.14 12.44 -2.36
CA VAL A 40 -10.07 11.73 -3.06
C VAL A 40 -8.71 11.92 -2.39
N PHE A 41 -7.86 10.92 -2.52
CA PHE A 41 -6.45 10.98 -2.21
C PHE A 41 -5.68 11.13 -3.53
N VAL A 42 -5.04 12.29 -3.71
CA VAL A 42 -4.27 12.61 -4.91
C VAL A 42 -2.86 12.06 -4.77
N LYS A 43 -2.37 11.34 -5.78
CA LYS A 43 -1.07 10.66 -5.76
C LYS A 43 -0.38 10.72 -7.11
N PRO A 44 0.92 11.01 -7.18
CA PRO A 44 1.73 10.65 -8.34
C PRO A 44 1.75 9.13 -8.54
N ILE A 45 1.64 8.64 -9.77
CA ILE A 45 1.44 7.19 -10.04
C ILE A 45 2.65 6.33 -9.74
N SER A 46 3.87 6.88 -9.81
CA SER A 46 5.14 6.13 -9.65
C SER A 46 6.05 6.66 -8.56
N GLU A 47 5.60 7.64 -7.77
CA GLU A 47 6.36 8.14 -6.63
C GLU A 47 6.10 7.31 -5.37
N GLY A 48 7.15 7.17 -4.53
CA GLY A 48 7.09 6.55 -3.22
C GLY A 48 7.03 7.56 -2.08
N SER A 49 7.00 7.07 -0.84
CA SER A 49 7.21 7.86 0.40
C SER A 49 6.25 9.04 0.59
N SER A 50 5.04 8.95 0.08
CA SER A 50 3.98 9.98 0.24
C SER A 50 4.32 11.38 -0.31
N VAL A 51 5.33 11.50 -1.16
CA VAL A 51 5.71 12.78 -1.78
C VAL A 51 4.59 13.25 -2.73
N GLY A 52 4.17 14.52 -2.59
CA GLY A 52 3.15 15.12 -3.45
C GLY A 52 1.72 14.59 -3.23
N MET A 53 1.46 13.89 -2.13
CA MET A 53 0.15 13.36 -1.81
C MET A 53 -0.69 14.37 -1.01
N ALA A 54 -1.99 14.43 -1.31
CA ALA A 54 -2.94 15.28 -0.59
C ALA A 54 -4.37 14.72 -0.66
N VAL A 55 -5.21 15.10 0.31
CA VAL A 55 -6.65 14.81 0.28
C VAL A 55 -7.38 16.03 -0.27
N ALA A 56 -8.38 15.79 -1.11
CA ALA A 56 -9.27 16.81 -1.64
C ALA A 56 -10.74 16.33 -1.54
N SER A 57 -11.64 17.26 -1.21
CA SER A 57 -13.08 16.98 -1.07
C SER A 57 -13.96 17.84 -1.98
N ASP A 58 -13.37 18.74 -2.74
CA ASP A 58 -14.03 19.62 -3.69
C ASP A 58 -13.08 19.92 -4.87
N ALA A 59 -13.62 20.55 -5.92
CA ALA A 59 -12.84 20.82 -7.14
C ALA A 59 -11.69 21.81 -6.91
N GLU A 60 -11.81 22.75 -5.98
CA GLU A 60 -10.78 23.75 -5.68
C GLU A 60 -9.60 23.08 -5.00
N SER A 61 -9.82 22.34 -3.91
CA SER A 61 -8.79 21.59 -3.21
C SER A 61 -8.15 20.53 -4.10
N LEU A 62 -8.93 19.88 -4.99
CA LEU A 62 -8.40 18.95 -5.97
C LEU A 62 -7.48 19.62 -6.97
N GLY A 63 -7.81 20.83 -7.45
CA GLY A 63 -6.95 21.62 -8.34
C GLY A 63 -5.61 21.99 -7.69
N VAL A 64 -5.63 22.41 -6.42
CA VAL A 64 -4.41 22.70 -5.65
C VAL A 64 -3.55 21.44 -5.49
N ALA A 65 -4.18 20.32 -5.11
CA ALA A 65 -3.49 19.04 -4.95
C ALA A 65 -2.87 18.53 -6.26
N LEU A 66 -3.58 18.67 -7.39
CA LEU A 66 -3.10 18.31 -8.72
C LEU A 66 -1.85 19.11 -9.11
N ILE A 67 -1.89 20.44 -8.98
CA ILE A 67 -0.73 21.31 -9.27
C ILE A 67 0.48 20.91 -8.43
N HIS A 68 0.26 20.56 -7.16
CA HIS A 68 1.34 20.13 -6.28
C HIS A 68 1.91 18.75 -6.69
N ALA A 69 1.05 17.80 -7.00
CA ALA A 69 1.46 16.45 -7.40
C ALA A 69 2.18 16.43 -8.76
N GLN A 70 1.78 17.28 -9.70
CA GLN A 70 2.40 17.41 -11.03
C GLN A 70 3.87 17.87 -10.98
N LYS A 71 4.33 18.46 -9.86
CA LYS A 71 5.75 18.83 -9.69
C LYS A 71 6.70 17.63 -9.73
N SER A 72 6.18 16.43 -9.51
CA SER A 72 6.95 15.19 -9.66
C SER A 72 7.29 14.83 -11.12
N GLY A 73 6.63 15.46 -12.10
CA GLY A 73 6.83 15.20 -13.52
C GLY A 73 6.24 13.87 -14.02
N VAL A 74 5.49 13.17 -13.18
CA VAL A 74 4.79 11.92 -13.54
C VAL A 74 3.28 12.12 -13.53
N PRO A 75 2.49 11.29 -14.26
CA PRO A 75 1.05 11.36 -14.23
C PRO A 75 0.49 11.24 -12.80
N VAL A 76 -0.67 11.86 -12.58
CA VAL A 76 -1.33 11.94 -11.28
C VAL A 76 -2.62 11.14 -11.31
N MET A 77 -2.93 10.43 -10.22
CA MET A 77 -4.21 9.79 -10.01
C MET A 77 -4.95 10.40 -8.82
N ALA A 78 -6.26 10.52 -8.96
CA ALA A 78 -7.20 10.72 -7.87
C ALA A 78 -7.78 9.35 -7.50
N GLU A 79 -7.62 8.95 -6.25
CA GLU A 79 -8.15 7.72 -5.70
C GLU A 79 -9.20 8.04 -4.63
N GLN A 80 -10.31 7.34 -4.64
CA GLN A 80 -11.35 7.49 -3.60
C GLN A 80 -10.71 7.38 -2.22
N PHE A 81 -10.93 8.40 -1.40
CA PHE A 81 -10.41 8.42 -0.04
C PHE A 81 -11.21 7.49 0.87
N VAL A 82 -10.61 6.39 1.27
CA VAL A 82 -11.19 5.44 2.22
C VAL A 82 -10.78 5.83 3.63
N ARG A 83 -11.76 6.02 4.51
CA ARG A 83 -11.51 6.21 5.95
C ARG A 83 -11.50 4.86 6.64
N GLY A 84 -10.47 4.58 7.43
CA GLY A 84 -10.36 3.33 8.15
C GLY A 84 -8.99 3.11 8.76
N ASP A 85 -8.83 1.95 9.38
CA ASP A 85 -7.56 1.52 9.94
C ASP A 85 -6.65 0.97 8.83
N GLU A 86 -5.37 1.36 8.88
CA GLU A 86 -4.36 0.86 7.94
C GLU A 86 -3.71 -0.42 8.45
N TYR A 87 -3.48 -1.33 7.52
CA TYR A 87 -2.83 -2.62 7.77
C TYR A 87 -1.81 -2.92 6.69
N THR A 88 -0.83 -3.72 7.06
CA THR A 88 0.13 -4.24 6.10
C THR A 88 0.42 -5.71 6.36
N VAL A 89 0.68 -6.45 5.28
CA VAL A 89 1.06 -7.86 5.33
C VAL A 89 2.33 -8.05 4.52
N ALA A 90 3.37 -8.57 5.16
CA ALA A 90 4.57 -9.00 4.48
C ALA A 90 4.36 -10.40 3.88
N ILE A 91 4.86 -10.58 2.65
CA ILE A 91 4.88 -11.87 1.96
C ILE A 91 6.34 -12.34 1.86
N LEU A 92 6.57 -13.61 2.17
CA LEU A 92 7.89 -14.23 2.11
C LEU A 92 7.76 -15.67 1.57
N ARG A 93 8.34 -15.93 0.39
CA ARG A 93 8.36 -17.26 -0.26
C ARG A 93 6.99 -17.96 -0.23
N GLY A 94 5.97 -17.29 -0.72
CA GLY A 94 4.61 -17.84 -0.80
C GLY A 94 3.84 -17.88 0.52
N ARG A 95 4.39 -17.33 1.61
CA ARG A 95 3.73 -17.26 2.93
C ARG A 95 3.41 -15.82 3.29
N SER A 96 2.20 -15.58 3.77
CA SER A 96 1.82 -14.32 4.41
C SER A 96 2.28 -14.34 5.88
N LEU A 97 3.07 -13.34 6.29
CA LEU A 97 3.49 -13.16 7.67
C LEU A 97 2.36 -12.53 8.51
N PRO A 98 2.47 -12.49 9.85
CA PRO A 98 1.48 -11.84 10.70
C PRO A 98 1.20 -10.40 10.25
N PRO A 99 -0.08 -9.99 10.12
CA PRO A 99 -0.44 -8.63 9.77
C PRO A 99 0.02 -7.62 10.82
N ILE A 100 0.30 -6.40 10.38
CA ILE A 100 0.59 -5.27 11.25
C ILE A 100 -0.51 -4.23 11.08
N LYS A 101 -1.10 -3.78 12.20
CA LYS A 101 -1.93 -2.57 12.24
C LYS A 101 -1.04 -1.36 12.38
N ILE A 102 -1.31 -0.32 11.57
CA ILE A 102 -0.58 0.95 11.57
C ILE A 102 -1.53 2.02 12.08
N THR A 103 -1.18 2.68 13.17
CA THR A 103 -1.95 3.78 13.75
C THR A 103 -1.09 5.03 13.74
N PRO A 104 -1.24 5.93 12.74
CA PRO A 104 -0.55 7.20 12.71
C PRO A 104 -1.12 8.16 13.77
N GLU A 105 -0.30 9.00 14.39
CA GLU A 105 -0.79 10.07 15.27
C GLU A 105 -1.45 11.21 14.50
N SER A 106 -1.03 11.44 13.26
CA SER A 106 -1.65 12.43 12.38
C SER A 106 -2.80 11.81 11.59
N ALA A 107 -3.70 12.64 11.03
CA ALA A 107 -4.82 12.17 10.22
C ALA A 107 -4.38 11.36 8.97
N PHE A 108 -3.09 11.32 8.66
CA PHE A 108 -2.52 10.60 7.52
C PHE A 108 -1.18 9.95 7.88
N TYR A 109 -0.96 8.73 7.39
CA TYR A 109 0.33 8.05 7.43
C TYR A 109 1.23 8.59 6.29
N ASP A 110 1.63 9.86 6.42
CA ASP A 110 2.49 10.56 5.48
C ASP A 110 3.99 10.26 5.69
N TYR A 111 4.85 10.95 4.92
CA TYR A 111 6.31 10.79 5.04
C TYR A 111 6.82 11.13 6.45
N GLN A 112 6.26 12.15 7.10
CA GLN A 112 6.67 12.51 8.46
C GLN A 112 6.28 11.42 9.46
N ALA A 113 5.06 10.87 9.35
CA ALA A 113 4.61 9.76 10.18
C ALA A 113 5.42 8.47 9.90
N LYS A 114 5.86 8.25 8.64
CA LYS A 114 6.65 7.06 8.25
C LYS A 114 8.10 7.09 8.75
N TYR A 115 8.76 8.25 8.75
CA TYR A 115 10.21 8.32 8.90
C TYR A 115 10.74 9.33 9.91
N VAL A 116 9.94 10.29 10.34
CA VAL A 116 10.41 11.44 11.13
C VAL A 116 9.78 11.53 12.52
N SER A 117 8.48 11.31 12.67
CA SER A 117 7.78 11.62 13.92
C SER A 117 8.00 10.61 15.05
N GLY A 118 8.41 9.38 14.76
CA GLY A 118 8.61 8.34 15.78
C GLY A 118 7.34 7.97 16.60
N THR A 119 6.21 8.57 16.27
CA THR A 119 4.95 8.51 17.02
C THR A 119 3.93 7.57 16.41
N THR A 120 4.19 7.02 15.21
CA THR A 120 3.35 5.98 14.61
C THR A 120 3.42 4.69 15.44
N ARG A 121 2.26 4.21 15.87
CA ARG A 121 2.14 2.95 16.60
C ARG A 121 1.94 1.78 15.65
N PHE A 122 2.69 0.70 15.88
CA PHE A 122 2.58 -0.56 15.14
C PHE A 122 2.18 -1.68 16.10
N GLU A 123 1.12 -2.40 15.76
CA GLU A 123 0.68 -3.57 16.52
C GLU A 123 0.88 -4.83 15.66
N CYS A 124 1.81 -5.68 16.06
CA CYS A 124 2.17 -6.92 15.37
C CYS A 124 2.24 -8.10 16.38
N PRO A 125 1.45 -9.18 16.21
CA PRO A 125 0.34 -9.31 15.26
C PRO A 125 -0.75 -8.26 15.45
N ALA A 126 -1.42 -7.87 14.36
CA ALA A 126 -2.56 -6.96 14.43
C ALA A 126 -3.68 -7.55 15.30
N PRO A 127 -4.44 -6.72 16.06
CA PRO A 127 -5.53 -7.18 16.93
C PRO A 127 -6.79 -7.54 16.13
N LEU A 128 -6.70 -8.61 15.35
CA LEU A 128 -7.76 -9.16 14.51
C LEU A 128 -8.18 -10.54 15.00
N SER A 129 -9.41 -10.94 14.73
CA SER A 129 -9.84 -12.34 14.92
C SER A 129 -9.06 -13.28 13.99
N VAL A 130 -9.11 -14.57 14.26
CA VAL A 130 -8.46 -15.59 13.40
C VAL A 130 -8.98 -15.52 11.98
N ASP A 131 -10.31 -15.42 11.80
CA ASP A 131 -10.95 -15.38 10.48
C ASP A 131 -10.57 -14.09 9.71
N GLU A 132 -10.56 -12.95 10.39
CA GLU A 132 -10.12 -11.67 9.80
C GLU A 132 -8.64 -11.70 9.40
N THR A 133 -7.79 -12.28 10.23
CA THR A 133 -6.37 -12.45 9.94
C THR A 133 -6.17 -13.31 8.70
N GLN A 134 -6.84 -14.45 8.61
CA GLN A 134 -6.76 -15.35 7.46
C GLN A 134 -7.28 -14.68 6.18
N ALA A 135 -8.42 -13.98 6.25
CA ALA A 135 -8.97 -13.25 5.11
C ALA A 135 -8.03 -12.16 4.61
N LEU A 136 -7.43 -11.39 5.53
CA LEU A 136 -6.47 -10.34 5.21
C LEU A 136 -5.19 -10.90 4.58
N GLN A 137 -4.66 -11.98 5.15
CA GLN A 137 -3.47 -12.68 4.63
C GLN A 137 -3.71 -13.28 3.23
N ALA A 138 -4.88 -13.88 3.01
CA ALA A 138 -5.25 -14.44 1.71
C ALA A 138 -5.39 -13.34 0.64
N LEU A 139 -6.04 -12.22 0.99
CA LEU A 139 -6.18 -11.07 0.10
C LEU A 139 -4.81 -10.45 -0.25
N ALA A 140 -3.95 -10.27 0.74
CA ALA A 140 -2.60 -9.75 0.53
C ALA A 140 -1.78 -10.66 -0.40
N TYR A 141 -1.84 -11.96 -0.19
CA TYR A 141 -1.15 -12.93 -1.04
C TYR A 141 -1.66 -12.89 -2.48
N ALA A 142 -2.98 -12.89 -2.67
CA ALA A 142 -3.58 -12.78 -4.01
C ALA A 142 -3.16 -11.49 -4.72
N ALA A 143 -3.18 -10.35 -4.02
CA ALA A 143 -2.76 -9.06 -4.57
C ALA A 143 -1.28 -9.02 -4.94
N PHE A 144 -0.42 -9.65 -4.13
CA PHE A 144 1.01 -9.77 -4.34
C PHE A 144 1.33 -10.56 -5.61
N VAL A 145 0.76 -11.77 -5.72
CA VAL A 145 0.93 -12.64 -6.90
C VAL A 145 0.37 -11.99 -8.16
N ALA A 146 -0.81 -11.38 -8.08
CA ALA A 146 -1.44 -10.67 -9.20
C ALA A 146 -0.56 -9.54 -9.75
N SER A 147 0.26 -8.90 -8.91
CA SER A 147 1.20 -7.86 -9.33
C SER A 147 2.45 -8.39 -10.04
N GLY A 148 2.60 -9.70 -10.19
CA GLY A 148 3.80 -10.37 -10.70
C GLY A 148 4.98 -10.33 -9.73
N ALA A 149 4.73 -10.05 -8.45
CA ALA A 149 5.75 -10.13 -7.41
C ALA A 149 5.92 -11.60 -6.96
N GLU A 150 7.15 -11.99 -6.60
CA GLU A 150 7.45 -13.39 -6.36
C GLU A 150 8.01 -13.62 -4.94
N VAL A 151 9.27 -13.42 -4.69
CA VAL A 151 9.94 -13.92 -3.48
C VAL A 151 9.45 -13.28 -2.19
N TRP A 152 9.41 -11.95 -2.17
CA TRP A 152 9.07 -11.20 -0.98
C TRP A 152 8.56 -9.80 -1.30
N GLY A 153 7.89 -9.21 -0.35
CA GLY A 153 7.39 -7.85 -0.44
C GLY A 153 6.38 -7.55 0.65
N ARG A 154 5.65 -6.46 0.47
CA ARG A 154 4.66 -6.00 1.43
C ARG A 154 3.44 -5.45 0.70
N VAL A 155 2.27 -5.82 1.17
CA VAL A 155 0.98 -5.32 0.66
C VAL A 155 0.35 -4.42 1.71
N ASP A 156 0.06 -3.18 1.33
CA ASP A 156 -0.57 -2.19 2.19
C ASP A 156 -2.07 -2.11 1.89
N MET A 157 -2.89 -2.10 2.93
CA MET A 157 -4.34 -2.19 2.86
C MET A 157 -5.00 -1.27 3.88
N ILE A 158 -6.27 -0.94 3.64
CA ILE A 158 -7.09 -0.19 4.58
C ILE A 158 -8.41 -0.93 4.83
N ARG A 159 -8.89 -0.93 6.06
CA ARG A 159 -10.19 -1.47 6.43
C ARG A 159 -11.20 -0.34 6.49
N GLY A 160 -11.91 -0.11 5.38
CA GLY A 160 -13.01 0.84 5.30
C GLY A 160 -14.34 0.26 5.77
N ALA A 161 -15.40 1.05 5.62
CA ALA A 161 -16.77 0.63 5.96
C ALA A 161 -17.23 -0.58 5.12
N ASP A 162 -16.81 -0.66 3.86
CA ASP A 162 -17.17 -1.70 2.91
C ASP A 162 -16.20 -2.90 2.92
N GLY A 163 -15.32 -2.99 3.92
CA GLY A 163 -14.34 -4.05 4.07
C GLY A 163 -12.92 -3.66 3.69
N TRP A 164 -12.11 -4.67 3.37
CA TRP A 164 -10.70 -4.51 3.01
C TRP A 164 -10.53 -3.90 1.63
N GLN A 165 -9.61 -2.94 1.51
CA GLN A 165 -9.25 -2.30 0.25
C GLN A 165 -7.73 -2.31 0.08
N LEU A 166 -7.26 -2.77 -1.07
CA LEU A 166 -5.84 -2.81 -1.44
C LEU A 166 -5.35 -1.42 -1.85
N LEU A 167 -4.26 -0.96 -1.26
CA LEU A 167 -3.67 0.34 -1.55
C LEU A 167 -2.47 0.22 -2.50
N GLU A 168 -1.44 -0.54 -2.10
CA GLU A 168 -0.22 -0.72 -2.91
C GLU A 168 0.53 -2.01 -2.57
N VAL A 169 1.40 -2.44 -3.50
CA VAL A 169 2.40 -3.49 -3.29
C VAL A 169 3.80 -2.87 -3.32
N ASN A 170 4.57 -3.14 -2.31
CA ASN A 170 5.97 -2.74 -2.19
C ASN A 170 6.86 -3.97 -2.41
N THR A 171 7.58 -4.02 -3.54
CA THR A 171 8.46 -5.15 -3.92
C THR A 171 9.87 -5.02 -3.38
N VAL A 172 10.26 -3.85 -2.89
CA VAL A 172 11.54 -3.62 -2.18
C VAL A 172 11.23 -2.74 -0.97
N PRO A 173 10.47 -3.27 0.03
CA PRO A 173 10.18 -2.52 1.24
C PRO A 173 11.44 -2.32 2.09
N GLY A 174 11.41 -1.34 2.99
CA GLY A 174 12.51 -1.08 3.92
C GLY A 174 12.90 -2.33 4.72
N MET A 175 14.22 -2.47 4.98
CA MET A 175 14.82 -3.65 5.63
C MET A 175 15.75 -3.26 6.80
N THR A 176 15.41 -2.19 7.52
CA THR A 176 16.05 -1.86 8.79
C THR A 176 15.36 -2.62 9.94
N GLU A 177 15.98 -2.72 11.10
CA GLU A 177 15.39 -3.36 12.29
C GLU A 177 14.01 -2.79 12.68
N HIS A 178 13.75 -1.53 12.32
CA HIS A 178 12.47 -0.86 12.60
C HIS A 178 11.45 -0.98 11.47
N SER A 179 11.83 -1.61 10.35
CA SER A 179 10.95 -1.76 9.18
C SER A 179 9.88 -2.83 9.41
N LEU A 180 8.77 -2.71 8.66
CA LEU A 180 7.58 -3.52 8.89
C LEU A 180 7.77 -4.99 8.52
N VAL A 181 8.58 -5.30 7.48
CA VAL A 181 8.87 -6.70 7.11
C VAL A 181 9.67 -7.42 8.19
N PRO A 182 10.78 -6.89 8.74
CA PRO A 182 11.45 -7.46 9.89
C PRO A 182 10.55 -7.62 11.13
N LYS A 183 9.69 -6.64 11.43
CA LYS A 183 8.73 -6.76 12.54
C LYS A 183 7.73 -7.92 12.35
N ALA A 184 7.21 -8.09 11.13
CA ALA A 184 6.33 -9.23 10.82
C ALA A 184 7.06 -10.56 10.89
N ALA A 185 8.35 -10.61 10.48
CA ALA A 185 9.19 -11.79 10.57
C ALA A 185 9.46 -12.18 12.03
N GLU A 186 9.81 -11.21 12.88
CA GLU A 186 10.01 -11.41 14.31
C GLU A 186 8.75 -11.97 14.98
N ALA A 187 7.57 -11.42 14.67
CA ALA A 187 6.29 -11.94 15.16
C ALA A 187 5.95 -13.35 14.65
N ALA A 188 6.59 -13.80 13.57
CA ALA A 188 6.55 -15.17 13.07
C ALA A 188 7.72 -16.04 13.56
N GLU A 189 8.43 -15.61 14.61
CA GLU A 189 9.59 -16.29 15.20
C GLU A 189 10.78 -16.47 14.25
N LEU A 190 10.87 -15.66 13.18
CA LEU A 190 12.00 -15.60 12.25
C LEU A 190 12.99 -14.53 12.71
N ARG A 191 14.24 -14.91 12.97
CA ARG A 191 15.31 -13.94 13.24
C ARG A 191 15.60 -13.13 11.98
N PHE A 192 16.14 -11.94 12.14
CA PHE A 192 16.47 -11.07 11.00
C PHE A 192 17.40 -11.76 9.98
N ILE A 193 18.38 -12.54 10.47
CA ILE A 193 19.28 -13.28 9.57
C ILE A 193 18.55 -14.37 8.77
N ASP A 194 17.60 -15.08 9.41
CA ASP A 194 16.83 -16.12 8.75
C ASP A 194 15.91 -15.51 7.66
N LEU A 195 15.35 -14.31 7.91
CA LEU A 195 14.60 -13.54 6.92
C LEU A 195 15.46 -13.21 5.69
N LEU A 196 16.69 -12.73 5.91
CA LEU A 196 17.63 -12.41 4.81
C LEU A 196 18.02 -13.65 4.03
N ASP A 197 18.27 -14.76 4.70
CA ASP A 197 18.58 -16.05 4.06
C ASP A 197 17.41 -16.55 3.20
N GLU A 198 16.18 -16.48 3.71
CA GLU A 198 14.98 -16.85 2.94
C GLU A 198 14.79 -15.98 1.68
N ILE A 199 15.01 -14.68 1.78
CA ILE A 199 14.96 -13.75 0.64
C ILE A 199 16.06 -14.10 -0.38
N TYR A 200 17.29 -14.33 0.09
CA TYR A 200 18.43 -14.65 -0.76
C TYR A 200 18.23 -15.97 -1.51
N LEU A 201 17.83 -17.02 -0.78
CA LEU A 201 17.59 -18.35 -1.35
C LEU A 201 16.46 -18.30 -2.38
N GLY A 202 15.33 -17.69 -2.05
CA GLY A 202 14.21 -17.54 -2.98
C GLY A 202 14.59 -16.76 -4.25
N SER A 203 15.37 -15.69 -4.11
CA SER A 203 15.85 -14.90 -5.25
C SER A 203 16.83 -15.64 -6.14
N ARG A 204 17.59 -16.61 -5.60
CA ARG A 204 18.45 -17.49 -6.40
C ARG A 204 17.66 -18.53 -7.19
N GLU A 205 16.66 -19.11 -6.57
CA GLU A 205 15.81 -20.13 -7.22
C GLU A 205 15.17 -19.59 -8.50
N LEU A 206 14.68 -18.33 -8.49
CA LEU A 206 14.11 -17.69 -9.68
C LEU A 206 15.09 -17.58 -10.87
N ARG A 207 16.37 -17.35 -10.61
CA ARG A 207 17.38 -17.19 -11.67
C ARG A 207 17.68 -18.48 -12.45
N TYR A 208 17.25 -19.63 -11.94
CA TYR A 208 17.48 -20.92 -12.58
C TYR A 208 16.25 -21.45 -13.34
N VAL A 209 15.14 -20.72 -13.35
CA VAL A 209 13.88 -21.11 -14.02
C VAL A 209 13.61 -20.28 -15.30
N ALA A 210 14.47 -19.28 -15.60
CA ALA A 210 14.35 -18.40 -16.78
C ALA A 210 15.17 -18.90 -17.98
#